data_20a05e797c8d3236a3a4777ff72c6059
#
_entry.id   20a05e797c8d3236a3a4777ff72c6059
#
_cell.length_a   1.000
_cell.length_b   1.000
_cell.length_c   1.000
_cell.angle_alpha   90.00
_cell.angle_beta   90.00
_cell.angle_gamma   90.00
#
_symmetry.space_group_name_H-M   'P 1'
#
loop_
_entity.id
_entity.type
_entity.pdbx_description
1 polymer ?
#
loop_
_entity_poly.entity_id
_entity_poly.type
_entity_poly.pdbx_seq_one_letter_code
_entity_poly.pdbx_strand_id
1 'polypeptide(L)'
;MKRRSPAAGPVLAVLVVLGLAGPVMAGEKVPFKGRLEAVETHTPLAPPFVMIDVDATGRATHLGEFTLDIEAILNFKTRAAVGSYEFTAANGDTLTAVFTGQSSPTATPGVIYIEEIATITGGTGRFAGASGSFVCERLLDAATLASTGSFEGTITLRDDDEDDDD
;
A
#
# COMPACT_ATOMS: atom_id res chain seq x y z
N MET A 1 62.97 -40.65 24.23
CA MET A 1 61.98 -40.38 23.16
C MET A 1 60.59 -40.30 23.75
N LYS A 2 60.06 -39.06 23.95
CA LYS A 2 58.70 -38.81 24.45
C LYS A 2 57.78 -38.53 23.28
N ARG A 3 56.80 -39.42 23.04
CA ARG A 3 55.72 -39.20 22.06
C ARG A 3 54.71 -38.21 22.65
N ARG A 4 54.47 -37.12 21.97
CA ARG A 4 53.40 -36.17 22.27
C ARG A 4 52.13 -36.61 21.56
N SER A 5 51.02 -36.79 22.30
CA SER A 5 49.66 -36.98 21.78
C SER A 5 49.12 -35.66 21.27
N PRO A 6 48.37 -35.65 20.16
CA PRO A 6 47.65 -34.43 19.71
C PRO A 6 46.38 -34.23 20.54
N ALA A 7 46.20 -32.97 21.00
CA ALA A 7 44.96 -32.52 21.68
C ALA A 7 43.81 -32.43 20.69
N ALA A 8 42.70 -33.10 20.99
CA ALA A 8 41.44 -32.93 20.30
C ALA A 8 40.81 -31.58 20.70
N GLY A 9 40.63 -30.71 19.71
CA GLY A 9 39.89 -29.46 19.90
C GLY A 9 38.37 -29.72 19.86
N PRO A 10 37.56 -28.87 20.50
CA PRO A 10 36.10 -29.06 20.54
C PRO A 10 35.49 -28.79 19.19
N VAL A 11 34.73 -29.74 18.69
CA VAL A 11 33.85 -29.59 17.51
C VAL A 11 32.63 -28.78 17.95
N LEU A 12 32.55 -27.53 17.46
CA LEU A 12 31.39 -26.65 17.66
C LEU A 12 30.26 -27.16 16.76
N ALA A 13 29.29 -27.84 17.33
CA ALA A 13 28.06 -28.25 16.62
C ALA A 13 27.20 -26.99 16.40
N VAL A 14 27.13 -26.50 15.17
CA VAL A 14 26.18 -25.47 14.75
C VAL A 14 24.82 -26.12 14.65
N LEU A 15 23.95 -25.85 15.61
CA LEU A 15 22.54 -26.27 15.57
C LEU A 15 21.80 -25.36 14.59
N VAL A 16 21.58 -25.86 13.36
CA VAL A 16 20.69 -25.20 12.40
C VAL A 16 19.25 -25.46 12.85
N VAL A 17 18.63 -24.47 13.48
CA VAL A 17 17.20 -24.48 13.74
C VAL A 17 16.50 -24.20 12.42
N LEU A 18 16.05 -25.25 11.71
CA LEU A 18 15.08 -25.13 10.65
C LEU A 18 13.77 -24.68 11.29
N GLY A 19 13.45 -23.39 11.21
CA GLY A 19 12.13 -22.89 11.50
C GLY A 19 11.15 -23.54 10.53
N LEU A 20 10.25 -24.37 11.04
CA LEU A 20 9.08 -24.83 10.30
C LEU A 20 8.21 -23.59 10.04
N ALA A 21 8.33 -22.98 8.87
CA ALA A 21 7.31 -22.09 8.35
C ALA A 21 6.07 -22.94 8.15
N GLY A 22 5.10 -22.82 9.05
CA GLY A 22 3.77 -23.42 8.86
C GLY A 22 3.17 -22.89 7.56
N PRO A 23 2.19 -23.61 6.96
CA PRO A 23 1.50 -23.11 5.78
C PRO A 23 0.88 -21.75 6.11
N VAL A 24 1.33 -20.69 5.44
CA VAL A 24 0.63 -19.43 5.41
C VAL A 24 -0.67 -19.74 4.66
N MET A 25 -1.78 -19.82 5.37
CA MET A 25 -3.10 -19.90 4.76
C MET A 25 -3.28 -18.61 3.95
N ALA A 26 -3.18 -18.75 2.64
CA ALA A 26 -3.43 -17.66 1.72
C ALA A 26 -4.94 -17.43 1.72
N GLY A 27 -5.39 -16.33 2.30
CA GLY A 27 -6.78 -15.93 2.27
C GLY A 27 -7.32 -15.83 0.83
N GLU A 28 -8.64 -15.81 0.68
CA GLU A 28 -9.27 -15.72 -0.64
C GLU A 28 -8.97 -14.38 -1.31
N LYS A 29 -8.58 -14.43 -2.59
CA LYS A 29 -8.38 -13.25 -3.41
C LYS A 29 -9.72 -12.76 -3.95
N VAL A 30 -10.16 -11.59 -3.50
CA VAL A 30 -11.46 -11.00 -3.82
C VAL A 30 -11.34 -9.65 -4.54
N PRO A 31 -12.38 -9.19 -5.29
CA PRO A 31 -12.36 -7.90 -5.95
C PRO A 31 -12.25 -6.74 -4.95
N PHE A 32 -11.38 -5.78 -5.24
CA PHE A 32 -11.22 -4.53 -4.51
C PHE A 32 -11.51 -3.35 -5.42
N LYS A 33 -12.66 -2.70 -5.21
CA LYS A 33 -13.17 -1.62 -6.06
C LYS A 33 -13.78 -0.52 -5.21
N GLY A 34 -13.56 0.73 -5.66
CA GLY A 34 -14.12 1.88 -4.97
C GLY A 34 -14.19 3.13 -5.82
N ARG A 35 -14.81 4.16 -5.24
CA ARG A 35 -14.85 5.53 -5.77
C ARG A 35 -14.48 6.50 -4.67
N LEU A 36 -13.87 7.62 -5.06
CA LEU A 36 -13.43 8.65 -4.13
C LEU A 36 -13.64 10.06 -4.71
N GLU A 37 -13.75 11.00 -3.79
CA GLU A 37 -13.65 12.44 -4.01
C GLU A 37 -12.53 12.96 -3.13
N ALA A 38 -11.68 13.83 -3.66
CA ALA A 38 -10.47 14.25 -2.98
C ALA A 38 -10.14 15.72 -3.21
N VAL A 39 -9.35 16.29 -2.30
CA VAL A 39 -8.73 17.60 -2.42
C VAL A 39 -7.24 17.47 -2.13
N GLU A 40 -6.42 18.10 -2.96
CA GLU A 40 -4.96 18.05 -2.84
C GLU A 40 -4.39 19.35 -2.26
N THR A 41 -3.29 19.20 -1.52
CA THR A 41 -2.42 20.29 -1.10
C THR A 41 -1.03 20.05 -1.67
N HIS A 42 -0.44 21.10 -2.27
CA HIS A 42 0.86 21.03 -2.91
C HIS A 42 1.89 21.84 -2.13
N THR A 43 2.92 21.19 -1.62
CA THR A 43 4.05 21.82 -0.92
C THR A 43 5.30 21.75 -1.79
N PRO A 44 5.85 22.89 -2.27
CA PRO A 44 7.06 22.92 -3.07
C PRO A 44 8.26 22.36 -2.30
N LEU A 45 9.01 21.47 -2.96
CA LEU A 45 10.30 20.97 -2.51
C LEU A 45 11.43 21.54 -3.41
N ALA A 46 12.65 21.05 -3.22
CA ALA A 46 13.74 21.38 -4.15
C ALA A 46 13.36 20.91 -5.57
N PRO A 47 13.39 21.79 -6.59
CA PRO A 47 13.02 21.40 -7.94
C PRO A 47 13.81 20.19 -8.47
N PRO A 48 13.18 19.25 -9.17
CA PRO A 48 11.84 19.32 -9.77
C PRO A 48 10.72 18.70 -8.93
N PHE A 49 10.81 18.65 -7.62
CA PHE A 49 9.91 17.90 -6.75
C PHE A 49 8.88 18.76 -6.05
N VAL A 50 7.70 18.18 -5.84
CA VAL A 50 6.58 18.73 -5.05
C VAL A 50 6.05 17.62 -4.17
N MET A 51 5.79 17.91 -2.90
CA MET A 51 5.01 17.05 -2.03
C MET A 51 3.54 17.28 -2.29
N ILE A 52 2.79 16.22 -2.44
CA ILE A 52 1.34 16.21 -2.62
C ILE A 52 0.73 15.50 -1.42
N ASP A 53 -0.12 16.19 -0.70
CA ASP A 53 -0.95 15.63 0.37
C ASP A 53 -2.40 15.65 -0.11
N VAL A 54 -3.11 14.54 -0.02
CA VAL A 54 -4.48 14.38 -0.51
C VAL A 54 -5.37 13.87 0.59
N ASP A 55 -6.40 14.63 0.91
CA ASP A 55 -7.51 14.21 1.77
C ASP A 55 -8.66 13.73 0.88
N ALA A 56 -9.11 12.50 1.08
CA ALA A 56 -10.21 11.93 0.30
C ALA A 56 -11.24 11.21 1.17
N THR A 57 -12.43 11.08 0.61
CA THR A 57 -13.51 10.25 1.16
C THR A 57 -14.10 9.42 0.04
N GLY A 58 -14.69 8.28 0.39
CA GLY A 58 -15.27 7.44 -0.62
C GLY A 58 -15.97 6.20 -0.08
N ARG A 59 -16.26 5.30 -1.00
CA ARG A 59 -16.87 4.00 -0.70
C ARG A 59 -16.23 2.90 -1.53
N ALA A 60 -15.94 1.77 -0.89
CA ALA A 60 -15.34 0.62 -1.55
C ALA A 60 -15.86 -0.72 -1.02
N THR A 61 -15.62 -1.78 -1.81
CA THR A 61 -15.76 -3.16 -1.31
C THR A 61 -14.82 -3.36 -0.14
N HIS A 62 -15.21 -4.15 0.83
CA HIS A 62 -14.49 -4.48 2.07
C HIS A 62 -14.19 -3.30 3.02
N LEU A 63 -14.05 -2.06 2.54
CA LEU A 63 -13.89 -0.86 3.38
C LEU A 63 -15.22 -0.28 3.83
N GLY A 64 -16.28 -0.38 3.00
CA GLY A 64 -17.49 0.40 3.19
C GLY A 64 -17.23 1.88 2.89
N GLU A 65 -17.75 2.79 3.70
CA GLU A 65 -17.35 4.20 3.69
C GLU A 65 -15.96 4.32 4.33
N PHE A 66 -15.12 5.19 3.75
CA PHE A 66 -13.74 5.38 4.20
C PHE A 66 -13.32 6.85 4.11
N THR A 67 -12.33 7.20 4.91
CA THR A 67 -11.41 8.32 4.65
C THR A 67 -10.11 7.78 4.10
N LEU A 68 -9.40 8.61 3.35
CA LEU A 68 -8.15 8.23 2.72
C LEU A 68 -7.18 9.40 2.75
N ASP A 69 -6.00 9.15 3.28
CA ASP A 69 -4.85 10.03 3.24
C ASP A 69 -3.86 9.48 2.19
N ILE A 70 -3.40 10.35 1.28
CA ILE A 70 -2.38 10.02 0.28
C ILE A 70 -1.23 11.00 0.45
N GLU A 71 -0.03 10.47 0.63
CA GLU A 71 1.21 11.25 0.59
C GLU A 71 2.04 10.86 -0.62
N ALA A 72 2.47 11.82 -1.42
CA ALA A 72 3.24 11.56 -2.64
C ALA A 72 4.33 12.58 -2.88
N ILE A 73 5.39 12.16 -3.55
CA ILE A 73 6.39 13.02 -4.15
C ILE A 73 6.23 12.98 -5.67
N LEU A 74 5.85 14.11 -6.23
CA LEU A 74 5.70 14.31 -7.67
C LEU A 74 6.96 14.96 -8.25
N ASN A 75 7.49 14.40 -9.32
CA ASN A 75 8.44 15.06 -10.19
C ASN A 75 7.68 15.77 -11.32
N PHE A 76 7.52 17.10 -11.25
CA PHE A 76 6.72 17.84 -12.20
C PHE A 76 7.31 17.91 -13.63
N LYS A 77 8.60 17.58 -13.82
CA LYS A 77 9.22 17.48 -15.17
C LYS A 77 8.83 16.20 -15.89
N THR A 78 8.83 15.07 -15.17
CA THR A 78 8.46 13.76 -15.71
C THR A 78 6.99 13.44 -15.50
N ARG A 79 6.31 14.14 -14.58
CA ARG A 79 4.95 13.89 -14.12
C ARG A 79 4.77 12.52 -13.45
N ALA A 80 5.88 11.89 -13.06
CA ALA A 80 5.86 10.67 -12.29
C ALA A 80 5.79 10.98 -10.79
N ALA A 81 5.05 10.16 -10.06
CA ALA A 81 4.92 10.24 -8.61
C ALA A 81 5.18 8.89 -7.95
N VAL A 82 5.59 8.93 -6.70
CA VAL A 82 5.64 7.78 -5.81
C VAL A 82 5.04 8.18 -4.47
N GLY A 83 4.32 7.27 -3.84
CA GLY A 83 3.65 7.60 -2.59
C GLY A 83 3.01 6.42 -1.89
N SER A 84 2.17 6.75 -0.91
CA SER A 84 1.43 5.81 -0.10
C SER A 84 -0.04 6.21 0.06
N TYR A 85 -0.86 5.21 0.28
CA TYR A 85 -2.27 5.31 0.67
C TYR A 85 -2.44 4.82 2.10
N GLU A 86 -3.25 5.52 2.89
CA GLU A 86 -3.80 5.05 4.14
C GLU A 86 -5.31 5.22 4.15
N PHE A 87 -6.03 4.14 3.91
CA PHE A 87 -7.49 4.10 4.04
C PHE A 87 -7.86 3.83 5.48
N THR A 88 -8.84 4.56 5.99
CA THR A 88 -9.48 4.29 7.30
C THR A 88 -10.95 3.98 7.09
N ALA A 89 -11.34 2.75 7.39
CA ALA A 89 -12.73 2.31 7.34
C ALA A 89 -13.55 2.90 8.50
N ALA A 90 -14.89 2.89 8.39
CA ALA A 90 -15.78 3.47 9.39
C ALA A 90 -15.64 2.88 10.80
N ASN A 91 -15.13 1.66 10.94
CA ASN A 91 -14.86 1.02 12.23
C ASN A 91 -13.45 1.31 12.79
N GLY A 92 -12.64 2.10 12.09
CA GLY A 92 -11.27 2.46 12.47
C GLY A 92 -10.19 1.49 11.98
N ASP A 93 -10.52 0.39 11.30
CA ASP A 93 -9.52 -0.47 10.68
C ASP A 93 -8.85 0.27 9.52
N THR A 94 -7.53 0.10 9.37
CA THR A 94 -6.77 0.76 8.32
C THR A 94 -6.29 -0.23 7.26
N LEU A 95 -6.17 0.25 6.01
CA LEU A 95 -5.56 -0.48 4.89
C LEU A 95 -4.50 0.42 4.26
N THR A 96 -3.28 -0.08 4.12
CA THR A 96 -2.15 0.66 3.57
C THR A 96 -1.67 0.09 2.24
N ALA A 97 -1.22 0.98 1.36
CA ALA A 97 -0.61 0.60 0.08
C ALA A 97 0.49 1.60 -0.29
N VAL A 98 1.41 1.16 -1.15
CA VAL A 98 2.38 2.04 -1.81
C VAL A 98 2.10 2.06 -3.31
N PHE A 99 2.42 3.17 -3.99
CA PHE A 99 2.14 3.29 -5.41
C PHE A 99 3.24 3.98 -6.20
N THR A 100 3.18 3.76 -7.51
CA THR A 100 3.80 4.60 -8.53
C THR A 100 2.70 5.20 -9.39
N GLY A 101 2.83 6.47 -9.73
CA GLY A 101 1.81 7.19 -10.48
C GLY A 101 2.38 7.95 -11.66
N GLN A 102 1.51 8.24 -12.61
CA GLN A 102 1.80 9.07 -13.78
C GLN A 102 0.62 10.00 -14.03
N SER A 103 0.90 11.29 -14.20
CA SER A 103 -0.13 12.24 -14.62
C SER A 103 0.04 12.66 -16.07
N SER A 104 -1.07 13.00 -16.74
CA SER A 104 -1.10 13.47 -18.10
C SER A 104 -2.21 14.50 -18.33
N PRO A 105 -2.02 15.47 -19.23
CA PRO A 105 -3.10 16.40 -19.60
C PRO A 105 -4.21 15.62 -20.35
N THR A 106 -5.44 16.09 -20.17
CA THR A 106 -6.59 15.61 -20.94
C THR A 106 -6.88 16.56 -22.12
N ALA A 107 -7.87 16.21 -22.93
CA ALA A 107 -8.38 17.10 -23.98
C ALA A 107 -9.09 18.33 -23.41
N THR A 108 -9.54 18.28 -22.15
CA THR A 108 -10.18 19.41 -21.45
C THR A 108 -9.11 20.25 -20.77
N PRO A 109 -8.94 21.53 -21.15
CA PRO A 109 -7.98 22.40 -20.49
C PRO A 109 -8.22 22.50 -18.98
N GLY A 110 -7.14 22.42 -18.20
CA GLY A 110 -7.19 22.47 -16.74
C GLY A 110 -7.56 21.14 -16.05
N VAL A 111 -7.91 20.11 -16.81
CA VAL A 111 -8.18 18.77 -16.25
C VAL A 111 -6.98 17.85 -16.51
N ILE A 112 -6.49 17.25 -15.43
CA ILE A 112 -5.34 16.32 -15.44
C ILE A 112 -5.84 14.92 -15.10
N TYR A 113 -5.47 13.95 -15.93
CA TYR A 113 -5.66 12.53 -15.64
C TYR A 113 -4.48 12.01 -14.84
N ILE A 114 -4.76 11.26 -13.79
CA ILE A 114 -3.78 10.65 -12.90
C ILE A 114 -4.07 9.15 -12.85
N GLU A 115 -3.07 8.34 -13.14
CA GLU A 115 -3.10 6.88 -12.98
C GLU A 115 -2.07 6.47 -11.95
N GLU A 116 -2.48 5.66 -10.97
CA GLU A 116 -1.66 5.19 -9.87
C GLU A 116 -1.78 3.66 -9.77
N ILE A 117 -0.64 2.97 -9.85
CA ILE A 117 -0.56 1.51 -9.70
C ILE A 117 -0.10 1.22 -8.28
N ALA A 118 -0.98 0.65 -7.48
CA ALA A 118 -0.78 0.46 -6.05
C ALA A 118 -0.62 -1.01 -5.67
N THR A 119 0.25 -1.25 -4.68
CA THR A 119 0.44 -2.55 -4.03
C THR A 119 0.04 -2.43 -2.57
N ILE A 120 -0.90 -3.26 -2.12
CA ILE A 120 -1.35 -3.32 -0.73
C ILE A 120 -0.24 -3.92 0.12
N THR A 121 0.11 -3.24 1.21
CA THR A 121 1.20 -3.60 2.11
C THR A 121 0.74 -4.14 3.45
N GLY A 122 -0.56 -4.05 3.74
CA GLY A 122 -1.16 -4.53 4.98
C GLY A 122 -2.21 -3.58 5.52
N GLY A 123 -2.40 -3.61 6.83
CA GLY A 123 -3.35 -2.77 7.55
C GLY A 123 -3.55 -3.25 8.98
N THR A 124 -4.62 -2.76 9.61
CA THR A 124 -5.03 -3.15 10.98
C THR A 124 -6.40 -3.81 10.98
N GLY A 125 -6.76 -4.42 12.11
CA GLY A 125 -8.05 -5.12 12.25
C GLY A 125 -8.23 -6.17 11.15
N ARG A 126 -9.36 -6.16 10.46
CA ARG A 126 -9.67 -7.11 9.37
C ARG A 126 -8.72 -7.02 8.16
N PHE A 127 -7.90 -5.96 8.07
CA PHE A 127 -6.90 -5.80 7.02
C PHE A 127 -5.49 -6.18 7.48
N ALA A 128 -5.33 -6.72 8.69
CA ALA A 128 -4.04 -7.21 9.18
C ALA A 128 -3.52 -8.34 8.25
N GLY A 129 -2.33 -8.12 7.67
CA GLY A 129 -1.75 -9.07 6.72
C GLY A 129 -2.39 -9.08 5.33
N ALA A 130 -3.29 -8.12 5.03
CA ALA A 130 -3.86 -7.97 3.69
C ALA A 130 -2.77 -7.74 2.64
N SER A 131 -3.00 -8.25 1.44
CA SER A 131 -2.12 -8.07 0.28
C SER A 131 -2.94 -7.94 -0.99
N GLY A 132 -2.32 -7.50 -2.08
CA GLY A 132 -3.00 -7.35 -3.36
C GLY A 132 -2.52 -6.13 -4.12
N SER A 133 -3.28 -5.72 -5.12
CA SER A 133 -2.96 -4.56 -5.93
C SER A 133 -4.20 -3.96 -6.57
N PHE A 134 -4.16 -2.68 -6.87
CA PHE A 134 -5.22 -1.97 -7.59
C PHE A 134 -4.63 -0.86 -8.45
N VAL A 135 -5.40 -0.44 -9.44
CA VAL A 135 -5.15 0.78 -10.21
C VAL A 135 -6.18 1.81 -9.79
N CYS A 136 -5.70 3.01 -9.46
CA CYS A 136 -6.54 4.17 -9.16
C CYS A 136 -6.42 5.17 -10.31
N GLU A 137 -7.55 5.62 -10.83
CA GLU A 137 -7.64 6.62 -11.86
C GLU A 137 -8.41 7.82 -11.34
N ARG A 138 -7.83 9.03 -11.47
CA ARG A 138 -8.45 10.28 -10.99
C ARG A 138 -8.43 11.34 -12.08
N LEU A 139 -9.45 12.21 -12.07
CA LEU A 139 -9.47 13.45 -12.82
C LEU A 139 -9.37 14.61 -11.85
N LEU A 140 -8.27 15.34 -11.94
CA LEU A 140 -7.94 16.50 -11.12
C LEU A 140 -8.27 17.79 -11.86
N ASP A 141 -9.03 18.66 -11.25
CA ASP A 141 -9.17 20.05 -11.67
C ASP A 141 -7.99 20.87 -11.12
N ALA A 142 -7.12 21.34 -12.01
CA ALA A 142 -5.90 22.04 -11.62
C ALA A 142 -6.14 23.43 -11.01
N ALA A 143 -7.34 24.00 -11.15
CA ALA A 143 -7.68 25.29 -10.58
C ALA A 143 -8.16 25.19 -9.14
N THR A 144 -8.88 24.12 -8.81
CA THR A 144 -9.46 23.90 -7.48
C THR A 144 -8.69 22.89 -6.65
N LEU A 145 -7.82 22.09 -7.29
CA LEU A 145 -7.12 20.94 -6.72
C LEU A 145 -8.07 19.86 -6.19
N ALA A 146 -9.32 19.88 -6.63
CA ALA A 146 -10.29 18.85 -6.36
C ALA A 146 -10.21 17.74 -7.42
N SER A 147 -10.36 16.50 -7.00
CA SER A 147 -10.39 15.36 -7.92
C SER A 147 -11.50 14.37 -7.58
N THR A 148 -11.93 13.65 -8.60
CA THR A 148 -12.80 12.48 -8.46
C THR A 148 -12.15 11.30 -9.13
N GLY A 149 -12.37 10.11 -8.58
CA GLY A 149 -11.74 8.92 -9.14
C GLY A 149 -12.41 7.62 -8.74
N SER A 150 -11.86 6.57 -9.29
CA SER A 150 -12.21 5.19 -8.96
C SER A 150 -10.96 4.32 -8.94
N PHE A 151 -11.06 3.22 -8.23
CA PHE A 151 -10.01 2.21 -8.25
C PHE A 151 -10.60 0.81 -8.42
N GLU A 152 -9.81 -0.04 -9.06
CA GLU A 152 -10.17 -1.42 -9.30
C GLU A 152 -8.94 -2.32 -9.19
N GLY A 153 -9.12 -3.48 -8.55
CA GLY A 153 -8.07 -4.47 -8.38
C GLY A 153 -8.53 -5.66 -7.56
N THR A 154 -7.63 -6.22 -6.79
CA THR A 154 -7.91 -7.36 -5.93
C THR A 154 -7.20 -7.22 -4.59
N ILE A 155 -7.83 -7.75 -3.55
CA ILE A 155 -7.28 -7.85 -2.21
C ILE A 155 -7.38 -9.30 -1.74
N THR A 156 -6.35 -9.76 -1.01
CA THR A 156 -6.38 -10.99 -0.24
C THR A 156 -6.46 -10.60 1.22
N LEU A 157 -7.52 -11.02 1.89
CA LEU A 157 -7.74 -10.84 3.32
C LEU A 157 -7.33 -12.11 4.05
N ARG A 158 -6.92 -11.99 5.30
CA ARG A 158 -6.71 -13.16 6.15
C ARG A 158 -8.08 -13.75 6.45
N ASP A 159 -8.21 -15.06 6.38
CA ASP A 159 -9.39 -15.74 6.90
C ASP A 159 -9.36 -15.59 8.43
N ASP A 160 -10.42 -15.04 9.01
CA ASP A 160 -10.66 -14.99 10.45
C ASP A 160 -11.12 -16.39 10.91
N ASP A 161 -10.25 -17.41 10.75
CA ASP A 161 -10.49 -18.75 11.25
C ASP A 161 -10.01 -18.85 12.70
N GLU A 162 -11.02 -18.81 13.59
CA GLU A 162 -11.09 -19.53 14.88
C GLU A 162 -9.94 -19.33 15.87
N ASP A 163 -10.05 -18.27 16.69
CA ASP A 163 -9.64 -18.33 18.09
C ASP A 163 -10.89 -18.46 19.00
N ASP A 164 -11.70 -19.50 18.76
CA ASP A 164 -12.69 -20.00 19.71
C ASP A 164 -12.44 -21.50 19.90
N ASP A 165 -11.48 -21.83 20.78
CA ASP A 165 -11.51 -23.03 21.63
C ASP A 165 -10.33 -22.98 22.63
N ASP A 166 -10.60 -22.44 23.86
CA ASP A 166 -10.43 -23.11 25.17
C ASP A 166 -10.74 -22.16 26.33
#